data_598c1c75ecdc057208577f29d6748c6f
#
_entry.id   598c1c75ecdc057208577f29d6748c6f
#
_cell.length_a   1.000
_cell.length_b   1.000
_cell.length_c   1.000
_cell.angle_alpha   90.00
_cell.angle_beta   90.00
_cell.angle_gamma   90.00
#
_symmetry.space_group_name_H-M   'P 1'
#
loop_
_entity.id
_entity.type
_entity.pdbx_description
1 polymer ?
#
loop_
_entity_poly.entity_id
_entity_poly.type
_entity_poly.pdbx_seq_one_letter_code
_entity_poly.pdbx_strand_id
1 'polypeptide(L)' 'MIKNKHHIISEIENLAHIYDLEYQSVGNEIKIYLDDTEIFIVLNKFIEIYENGLDKPHSFLELDKAIEKLQELIS' A
#
# COMPACT_ATOMS: atom_id res chain seq x y z
N MET A 1 -4.90 -12.09 11.50
CA MET A 1 -5.61 -10.80 11.36
C MET A 1 -4.64 -9.66 11.58
N ILE A 2 -4.71 -8.64 10.75
CA ILE A 2 -3.85 -7.47 10.87
C ILE A 2 -4.24 -6.65 12.09
N LYS A 3 -3.24 -6.27 12.87
CA LYS A 3 -3.43 -5.41 14.04
C LYS A 3 -3.11 -3.98 13.65
N ASN A 4 -3.78 -3.04 14.32
CA ASN A 4 -3.50 -1.61 14.16
C ASN A 4 -3.62 -1.12 12.71
N LYS A 5 -4.79 -1.36 12.12
CA LYS A 5 -5.06 -0.88 10.76
C LYS A 5 -4.80 0.60 10.59
N HIS A 6 -5.18 1.39 11.57
CA HIS A 6 -4.97 2.84 11.52
C HIS A 6 -3.49 3.19 11.43
N HIS A 7 -2.65 2.48 12.17
CA HIS A 7 -1.22 2.68 12.12
C HIS A 7 -0.66 2.32 10.75
N ILE A 8 -1.11 1.19 10.20
CA ILE A 8 -0.67 0.73 8.88
C ILE A 8 -1.05 1.74 7.82
N ILE A 9 -2.31 2.18 7.84
CA ILE A 9 -2.81 3.18 6.88
C ILE A 9 -1.99 4.46 7.00
N SER A 10 -1.76 4.92 8.22
CA SER A 10 -1.01 6.14 8.48
C SER A 10 0.41 6.05 7.91
N GLU A 11 1.08 4.91 8.09
CA GLU A 11 2.43 4.72 7.58
C GLU A 11 2.47 4.71 6.06
N ILE A 12 1.47 4.10 5.43
CA ILE A 12 1.38 4.05 3.97
C ILE A 12 1.09 5.44 3.41
N GLU A 13 0.18 6.17 4.05
CA GLU A 13 -0.12 7.55 3.65
C GLU A 13 1.11 8.44 3.79
N ASN A 14 1.85 8.26 4.88
CA ASN A 14 3.07 9.00 5.11
C ASN A 14 4.11 8.72 4.03
N LEU A 15 4.22 7.46 3.62
CA LEU A 15 5.12 7.08 2.53
C LEU A 15 4.75 7.79 1.23
N ALA A 16 3.46 7.79 0.89
CA ALA A 16 2.98 8.48 -0.30
C ALA A 16 3.29 9.97 -0.23
N HIS A 17 3.15 10.55 0.94
CA HIS A 17 3.43 11.96 1.17
C HIS A 17 4.93 12.27 0.99
N ILE A 18 5.79 11.40 1.51
CA ILE A 18 7.24 11.57 1.39
C ILE A 18 7.67 11.58 -0.08
N TYR A 19 7.03 10.74 -0.90
CA TYR A 19 7.35 10.66 -2.32
C TYR A 19 6.51 11.63 -3.17
N ASP A 20 5.72 12.49 -2.51
CA ASP A 20 4.87 13.47 -3.16
C ASP A 20 3.90 12.84 -4.15
N LEU A 21 3.26 11.76 -3.73
CA LEU A 21 2.31 11.03 -4.55
C LEU A 21 0.88 11.28 -4.07
N GLU A 22 -0.05 11.30 -5.01
CA GLU A 22 -1.45 11.38 -4.69
C GLU A 22 -1.93 10.02 -4.22
N TYR A 23 -2.84 10.01 -3.26
CA TYR A 23 -3.40 8.78 -2.76
C TYR A 23 -4.85 9.00 -2.33
N GLN A 24 -5.59 7.91 -2.22
CA GLN A 24 -6.95 7.91 -1.74
C GLN A 24 -7.13 6.74 -0.79
N SER A 25 -7.69 6.99 0.37
CA SER A 25 -7.89 5.97 1.39
C SER A 25 -9.36 5.88 1.75
N VAL A 26 -9.95 4.70 1.59
CA VAL A 26 -11.35 4.46 1.91
C VAL A 26 -11.47 3.10 2.61
N GLY A 27 -11.92 3.11 3.86
CA GLY A 27 -12.07 1.87 4.63
C GLY A 27 -10.74 1.15 4.77
N ASN A 28 -10.69 -0.06 4.26
CA ASN A 28 -9.49 -0.91 4.33
C ASN A 28 -8.63 -0.82 3.08
N GLU A 29 -8.91 0.13 2.19
CA GLU A 29 -8.25 0.21 0.90
C GLU A 29 -7.52 1.53 0.74
N ILE A 30 -6.34 1.47 0.14
CA ILE A 30 -5.56 2.65 -0.17
C ILE A 30 -5.10 2.52 -1.61
N LYS A 31 -5.32 3.57 -2.38
CA LYS A 31 -4.86 3.63 -3.75
C LYS A 31 -3.82 4.73 -3.86
N ILE A 32 -2.65 4.38 -4.39
CA ILE A 32 -1.58 5.35 -4.62
C ILE A 32 -1.43 5.52 -6.12
N TYR A 33 -1.44 6.76 -6.58
CA TYR A 33 -1.37 7.08 -8.00
C TYR A 33 0.07 7.40 -8.39
N LEU A 34 0.56 6.67 -9.39
CA LEU A 34 1.85 6.94 -10.00
C LEU A 34 1.62 7.55 -11.37
N ASP A 35 2.69 7.95 -12.06
CA ASP A 35 2.55 8.64 -13.34
C ASP A 35 1.78 7.82 -14.39
N ASP A 36 2.14 6.55 -14.53
CA ASP A 36 1.58 5.68 -15.57
C ASP A 36 0.70 4.56 -15.02
N THR A 37 0.62 4.44 -13.70
CA THR A 37 -0.03 3.28 -13.10
C THR A 37 -0.53 3.64 -11.72
N GLU A 38 -1.08 2.67 -11.02
CA GLU A 38 -1.50 2.86 -9.64
C GLU A 38 -1.24 1.60 -8.85
N ILE A 39 -1.06 1.78 -7.54
CA ILE A 39 -0.85 0.68 -6.61
C ILE A 39 -2.07 0.63 -5.72
N PHE A 40 -2.63 -0.56 -5.57
CA PHE A 40 -3.82 -0.77 -4.78
C PHE A 40 -3.46 -1.63 -3.57
N ILE A 41 -3.78 -1.13 -2.38
CA ILE A 41 -3.43 -1.82 -1.15
C ILE A 41 -4.71 -2.15 -0.39
N VAL A 42 -4.88 -3.41 -0.04
CA VAL A 42 -6.04 -3.89 0.68
C VAL A 42 -5.59 -4.51 2.00
N LEU A 43 -6.21 -4.08 3.08
CA LEU A 43 -5.89 -4.58 4.42
C LEU A 43 -6.94 -5.59 4.86
N ASN A 44 -6.58 -6.85 4.75
CA ASN A 44 -7.43 -7.97 5.21
C ASN A 44 -6.68 -8.75 6.28
N LYS A 45 -6.52 -10.04 6.09
CA LYS A 45 -5.67 -10.86 6.95
C LYS A 45 -4.20 -10.50 6.75
N PHE A 46 -3.89 -10.02 5.56
CA PHE A 46 -2.54 -9.61 5.16
C PHE A 46 -2.61 -8.21 4.60
N ILE A 47 -1.45 -7.59 4.49
CA ILE A 47 -1.32 -6.35 3.74
C ILE A 47 -1.12 -6.79 2.29
N GLU A 48 -2.14 -6.60 1.48
CA GLU A 48 -2.12 -7.08 0.10
C GLU A 48 -1.86 -5.91 -0.84
N ILE A 49 -0.78 -6.02 -1.62
CA ILE A 49 -0.37 -4.96 -2.54
C ILE A 49 -0.55 -5.45 -3.96
N TYR A 50 -1.42 -4.77 -4.71
CA TYR A 50 -1.69 -5.10 -6.11
C TYR A 50 -0.99 -4.08 -7.00
N GLU A 51 -0.18 -4.60 -7.92
CA GLU A 51 0.38 -3.77 -8.98
C GLU A 51 -0.60 -3.74 -10.15
N ASN A 52 -0.63 -2.63 -10.87
CA ASN A 52 -1.50 -2.49 -12.02
C ASN A 52 -1.20 -3.59 -13.06
N GLY A 53 -2.25 -4.30 -13.47
CA GLY A 53 -2.13 -5.34 -14.47
C GLY A 53 -1.78 -6.72 -13.96
N LEU A 54 -1.55 -6.87 -12.65
CA LEU A 54 -1.28 -8.17 -12.05
C LEU A 54 -2.52 -8.70 -11.35
N ASP A 55 -2.74 -10.01 -11.48
CA ASP A 55 -3.89 -10.67 -10.90
C ASP A 55 -3.71 -11.04 -9.43
N LYS A 56 -2.46 -11.22 -9.01
CA LYS A 56 -2.17 -11.68 -7.65
C LYS A 56 -1.47 -10.60 -6.85
N PRO A 57 -1.88 -10.42 -5.59
CA PRO A 57 -1.23 -9.44 -4.73
C PRO A 57 0.09 -9.97 -4.17
N HIS A 58 0.91 -9.03 -3.76
CA HIS A 58 2.03 -9.33 -2.89
C HIS A 58 1.49 -9.23 -1.47
N SER A 59 1.53 -10.31 -0.71
CA SER A 59 0.93 -10.38 0.62
C SER A 59 1.99 -10.35 1.71
N PHE A 60 1.78 -9.52 2.71
CA PHE A 60 2.72 -9.35 3.81
C PHE A 60 1.98 -9.36 5.14
N LEU A 61 2.59 -9.97 6.15
CA LEU A 61 2.07 -9.90 7.51
C LEU A 61 2.66 -8.73 8.27
N GLU A 62 3.87 -8.33 7.92
CA GLU A 62 4.59 -7.29 8.63
C GLU A 62 4.62 -6.00 7.83
N LEU A 63 4.39 -4.89 8.53
CA LEU A 63 4.34 -3.57 7.91
C LEU A 63 5.66 -3.19 7.25
N ASP A 64 6.78 -3.44 7.92
CA ASP A 64 8.08 -3.05 7.37
C ASP A 64 8.39 -3.75 6.06
N LYS A 65 7.96 -5.01 5.91
CA LYS A 65 8.14 -5.73 4.66
C LYS A 65 7.24 -5.16 3.55
N ALA A 66 6.03 -4.78 3.91
CA ALA A 66 5.11 -4.15 2.97
C ALA A 66 5.66 -2.79 2.51
N ILE A 67 6.20 -2.02 3.44
CA ILE A 67 6.80 -0.72 3.13
C ILE A 67 8.00 -0.88 2.19
N GLU A 68 8.85 -1.87 2.43
CA GLU A 68 9.97 -2.16 1.53
C GLU A 68 9.48 -2.42 0.11
N LYS A 69 8.42 -3.21 -0.03
CA LYS A 69 7.86 -3.51 -1.35
C LYS A 69 7.29 -2.28 -2.01
N LEU A 70 6.58 -1.45 -1.26
CA LEU A 70 6.03 -0.20 -1.78
C LEU A 70 7.13 0.73 -2.26
N GLN A 71 8.21 0.84 -1.49
CA GLN A 71 9.35 1.67 -1.89
C GLN A 71 9.97 1.17 -3.18
N GLU A 72 10.07 -0.13 -3.34
CA GLU A 72 10.58 -0.75 -4.55
C GLU A 72 9.70 -0.41 -5.76
N LEU A 73 8.38 -0.47 -5.59
CA LEU A 73 7.44 -0.19 -6.67
C LEU A 73 7.38 1.29 -7.04
N ILE A 74 7.60 2.16 -6.08
CA ILE A 74 7.53 3.60 -6.27
C ILE A 74 8.82 4.14 -6.89
N SER A 75 9.95 3.62 -6.48
CA SER A 75 11.26 4.15 -6.92
C SER A 75 11.69 3.75 -8.31
#